data_95ba8353140e35e6b2ef95058c3e4ee4
#
_entry.id   95ba8353140e35e6b2ef95058c3e4ee4
#
_cell.length_a   1.000
_cell.length_b   1.000
_cell.length_c   1.000
_cell.angle_alpha   90.00
_cell.angle_beta   90.00
_cell.angle_gamma   90.00
#
_symmetry.space_group_name_H-M   'P 1'
#
loop_
_entity.id
_entity.type
_entity.pdbx_description
1 polymer ?
#
loop_
_entity_poly.entity_id
_entity_poly.type
_entity_poly.pdbx_seq_one_letter_code
_entity_poly.pdbx_strand_id
1 'polypeptide(L)'
;MCGIICVLSRKTRRATPTASEILALLDGALEAGTKSDIDQLAQAVTTADRLLRGDAGQLCMADNHQLIAAMTSRIDQLDAIVIAYEQLIEKSAGLQTESSQHALHEIIRAKDAIWELRNDRIRTAKLVDALAGQG
;
A
#
# COMPACT_ATOMS: atom_id res chain seq x y z
N MET A 1 -14.41 -8.05 32.08
CA MET A 1 -13.20 -7.35 31.61
C MET A 1 -12.20 -8.30 30.95
N CYS A 2 -11.98 -9.46 31.50
CA CYS A 2 -11.08 -10.45 30.89
C CYS A 2 -11.51 -10.84 29.47
N GLY A 3 -12.82 -10.93 29.23
CA GLY A 3 -13.34 -11.27 27.92
C GLY A 3 -13.01 -10.21 26.86
N ILE A 4 -13.10 -8.94 27.25
CA ILE A 4 -12.77 -7.83 26.35
C ILE A 4 -11.28 -7.82 26.03
N ILE A 5 -10.44 -8.05 27.03
CA ILE A 5 -9.00 -8.11 26.86
C ILE A 5 -8.62 -9.27 25.93
N CYS A 6 -9.25 -10.43 26.12
CA CYS A 6 -9.01 -11.60 25.27
C CYS A 6 -9.43 -11.35 23.82
N VAL A 7 -10.56 -10.67 23.61
CA VAL A 7 -11.03 -10.31 22.26
C VAL A 7 -10.05 -9.33 21.59
N LEU A 8 -9.59 -8.33 22.34
CA LEU A 8 -8.59 -7.39 21.83
C LEU A 8 -7.28 -8.10 21.49
N SER A 9 -6.83 -9.02 22.34
CA SER A 9 -5.65 -9.83 22.08
C SER A 9 -5.79 -10.66 20.82
N ARG A 10 -6.96 -11.21 20.57
CA ARG A 10 -7.22 -11.98 19.34
C ARG A 10 -7.19 -11.10 18.10
N LYS A 11 -7.81 -9.92 18.18
CA LYS A 11 -7.83 -8.96 17.08
C LYS A 11 -6.42 -8.44 16.76
N THR A 12 -5.60 -8.29 17.79
CA THR A 12 -4.23 -7.78 17.65
C THR A 12 -3.18 -8.87 17.65
N ARG A 13 -3.55 -10.13 17.34
CA ARG A 13 -2.61 -11.24 17.22
C ARG A 13 -1.51 -10.95 16.23
N ARG A 14 -1.86 -10.28 15.14
CA ARG A 14 -0.89 -9.79 14.21
C ARG A 14 -0.24 -8.53 14.82
N ALA A 15 1.07 -8.52 14.86
CA ALA A 15 1.80 -7.36 15.37
C ALA A 15 1.43 -6.11 14.57
N THR A 16 1.25 -4.99 15.27
CA THR A 16 1.00 -3.71 14.61
C THR A 16 2.25 -3.33 13.82
N PRO A 17 2.14 -3.08 12.50
CA PRO A 17 3.30 -2.67 11.73
C PRO A 17 3.80 -1.30 12.21
N THR A 18 5.09 -1.06 12.11
CA THR A 18 5.67 0.24 12.44
C THR A 18 5.64 1.15 11.22
N ALA A 19 5.67 2.45 11.47
CA ALA A 19 5.77 3.43 10.39
C ALA A 19 7.00 3.15 9.52
N SER A 20 8.13 2.82 10.15
CA SER A 20 9.37 2.51 9.44
C SER A 20 9.22 1.31 8.51
N GLU A 21 8.50 0.26 8.93
CA GLU A 21 8.26 -0.92 8.11
C GLU A 21 7.46 -0.56 6.86
N ILE A 22 6.38 0.21 7.03
CA ILE A 22 5.53 0.61 5.92
C ILE A 22 6.30 1.50 4.94
N LEU A 23 7.01 2.49 5.44
CA LEU A 23 7.79 3.38 4.58
C LEU A 23 8.93 2.65 3.87
N ALA A 24 9.57 1.68 4.54
CA ALA A 24 10.61 0.87 3.94
C ALA A 24 10.06 0.04 2.76
N LEU A 25 8.85 -0.51 2.91
CA LEU A 25 8.19 -1.25 1.82
C LEU A 25 7.89 -0.34 0.63
N LEU A 26 7.36 0.84 0.89
CA LEU A 26 7.05 1.79 -0.18
C LEU A 26 8.32 2.31 -0.85
N ASP A 27 9.37 2.57 -0.07
CA ASP A 27 10.66 2.98 -0.63
C ASP A 27 11.29 1.85 -1.45
N GLY A 28 11.16 0.61 -0.99
CA GLY A 28 11.60 -0.56 -1.76
C GLY A 28 10.86 -0.70 -3.07
N ALA A 29 9.55 -0.40 -3.07
CA ALA A 29 8.75 -0.39 -4.28
C ALA A 29 9.22 0.69 -5.26
N LEU A 30 9.53 1.89 -4.76
CA LEU A 30 10.06 2.98 -5.58
C LEU A 30 11.41 2.60 -6.19
N GLU A 31 12.29 1.99 -5.41
CA GLU A 31 13.58 1.52 -5.90
C GLU A 31 13.40 0.45 -6.98
N ALA A 32 12.50 -0.49 -6.76
CA ALA A 32 12.17 -1.51 -7.77
C ALA A 32 11.65 -0.85 -9.05
N GLY A 33 10.85 0.19 -8.93
CA GLY A 33 10.34 0.95 -10.07
C GLY A 33 11.46 1.59 -10.89
N THR A 34 12.49 2.12 -10.23
CA THR A 34 13.65 2.70 -10.94
C THR A 34 14.46 1.64 -11.69
N LYS A 35 14.39 0.39 -11.22
CA LYS A 35 15.08 -0.75 -11.87
C LYS A 35 14.18 -1.48 -12.86
N SER A 36 12.98 -0.98 -13.09
CA SER A 36 11.97 -1.60 -13.94
C SER A 36 11.57 -3.01 -13.48
N ASP A 37 11.65 -3.27 -12.19
CA ASP A 37 11.26 -4.56 -11.59
C ASP A 37 9.83 -4.46 -11.09
N ILE A 38 8.88 -4.68 -12.00
CA ILE A 38 7.46 -4.56 -11.69
C ILE A 38 6.99 -5.64 -10.70
N ASP A 39 7.58 -6.82 -10.74
CA ASP A 39 7.22 -7.90 -9.81
C ASP A 39 7.54 -7.50 -8.37
N GLN A 40 8.72 -6.97 -8.15
CA GLN A 40 9.16 -6.51 -6.83
C GLN A 40 8.30 -5.33 -6.35
N LEU A 41 8.02 -4.39 -7.25
CA LEU A 41 7.16 -3.25 -6.94
C LEU A 41 5.78 -3.72 -6.51
N ALA A 42 5.15 -4.58 -7.30
CA ALA A 42 3.80 -5.10 -7.02
C ALA A 42 3.78 -5.85 -5.69
N GLN A 43 4.80 -6.65 -5.41
CA GLN A 43 4.90 -7.39 -4.17
C GLN A 43 5.02 -6.46 -2.97
N ALA A 44 5.84 -5.42 -3.09
CA ALA A 44 6.06 -4.48 -1.99
C ALA A 44 4.79 -3.70 -1.65
N VAL A 45 4.10 -3.15 -2.66
CA VAL A 45 2.86 -2.40 -2.40
C VAL A 45 1.75 -3.30 -1.89
N THR A 46 1.65 -4.52 -2.39
CA THR A 46 0.67 -5.50 -1.91
C THR A 46 0.92 -5.87 -0.46
N THR A 47 2.19 -6.04 -0.09
CA THR A 47 2.58 -6.34 1.28
C THR A 47 2.23 -5.19 2.20
N ALA A 48 2.53 -3.95 1.80
CA ALA A 48 2.18 -2.76 2.57
C ALA A 48 0.67 -2.65 2.79
N ASP A 49 -0.12 -2.88 1.74
CA ASP A 49 -1.58 -2.87 1.84
C ASP A 49 -2.08 -3.93 2.82
N ARG A 50 -1.51 -5.12 2.73
CA ARG A 50 -1.91 -6.23 3.61
C ARG A 50 -1.60 -5.92 5.07
N LEU A 51 -0.44 -5.33 5.35
CA LEU A 51 -0.05 -4.97 6.71
C LEU A 51 -0.93 -3.89 7.30
N LEU A 52 -1.46 -3.00 6.46
CA LEU A 52 -2.34 -1.92 6.91
C LEU A 52 -3.82 -2.31 6.94
N ARG A 53 -4.13 -3.57 6.63
CA ARG A 53 -5.50 -4.06 6.65
C ARG A 53 -5.95 -4.31 8.09
N GLY A 54 -7.19 -3.91 8.40
CA GLY A 54 -7.81 -4.17 9.69
C GLY A 54 -7.32 -3.28 10.82
N ASP A 55 -7.56 -3.72 12.03
CA ASP A 55 -7.29 -2.94 13.26
C ASP A 55 -5.81 -2.62 13.44
N ALA A 56 -4.94 -3.58 13.13
CA ALA A 56 -3.49 -3.37 13.26
C ALA A 56 -3.01 -2.24 12.36
N GLY A 57 -3.54 -2.17 11.13
CA GLY A 57 -3.21 -1.09 10.19
C GLY A 57 -3.73 0.25 10.68
N GLN A 58 -4.96 0.27 11.18
CA GLN A 58 -5.55 1.51 11.71
C GLN A 58 -4.74 2.01 12.92
N LEU A 59 -4.30 1.14 13.79
CA LEU A 59 -3.45 1.52 14.92
C LEU A 59 -2.11 2.11 14.47
N CYS A 60 -1.54 1.55 13.40
CA CYS A 60 -0.29 2.07 12.83
C CYS A 60 -0.44 3.51 12.36
N MET A 61 -1.57 3.82 11.70
CA MET A 61 -1.83 5.13 11.11
C MET A 61 -2.51 6.12 12.06
N ALA A 62 -3.04 5.63 13.20
CA ALA A 62 -3.79 6.46 14.13
C ALA A 62 -2.93 7.61 14.65
N ASP A 63 -3.46 8.82 14.53
CA ASP A 63 -2.82 10.05 15.01
C ASP A 63 -1.36 10.22 14.53
N ASN A 64 -1.07 9.68 13.35
CA ASN A 64 0.27 9.78 12.76
C ASN A 64 0.19 10.49 11.40
N HIS A 65 0.02 11.80 11.45
CA HIS A 65 -0.10 12.64 10.25
C HIS A 65 1.17 12.63 9.40
N GLN A 66 2.33 12.50 10.02
CA GLN A 66 3.60 12.43 9.30
C GLN A 66 3.70 11.16 8.45
N LEU A 67 3.26 10.03 9.01
CA LEU A 67 3.23 8.78 8.27
C LEU A 67 2.27 8.87 7.09
N ILE A 68 1.05 9.38 7.32
CA ILE A 68 0.04 9.52 6.27
C ILE A 68 0.55 10.42 5.15
N ALA A 69 1.18 11.54 5.47
CA ALA A 69 1.75 12.45 4.47
C ALA A 69 2.88 11.79 3.69
N ALA A 70 3.77 11.08 4.38
CA ALA A 70 4.88 10.37 3.75
C ALA A 70 4.40 9.25 2.84
N MET A 71 3.38 8.50 3.27
CA MET A 71 2.75 7.46 2.46
C MET A 71 2.11 8.05 1.21
N THR A 72 1.35 9.13 1.36
CA THR A 72 0.66 9.78 0.25
C THR A 72 1.66 10.20 -0.83
N SER A 73 2.77 10.82 -0.43
CA SER A 73 3.82 11.22 -1.36
C SER A 73 4.38 10.04 -2.13
N ARG A 74 4.69 8.94 -1.44
CA ARG A 74 5.25 7.75 -2.05
C ARG A 74 4.25 7.05 -2.96
N ILE A 75 2.99 7.00 -2.55
CA ILE A 75 1.92 6.40 -3.34
C ILE A 75 1.72 7.17 -4.64
N ASP A 76 1.75 8.50 -4.60
CA ASP A 76 1.64 9.32 -5.80
C ASP A 76 2.79 9.04 -6.77
N GLN A 77 4.01 8.90 -6.26
CA GLN A 77 5.17 8.55 -7.08
C GLN A 77 5.04 7.15 -7.69
N LEU A 78 4.59 6.18 -6.89
CA LEU A 78 4.38 4.81 -7.35
C LEU A 78 3.30 4.75 -8.43
N ASP A 79 2.22 5.48 -8.26
CA ASP A 79 1.15 5.54 -9.24
C ASP A 79 1.67 6.07 -10.58
N ALA A 80 2.47 7.12 -10.56
CA ALA A 80 3.08 7.68 -11.78
C ALA A 80 4.00 6.66 -12.46
N ILE A 81 4.80 5.93 -11.68
CA ILE A 81 5.70 4.89 -12.22
C ILE A 81 4.90 3.77 -12.87
N VAL A 82 3.85 3.29 -12.21
CA VAL A 82 3.03 2.18 -12.70
C VAL A 82 2.31 2.59 -14.00
N ILE A 83 1.77 3.80 -14.03
CA ILE A 83 1.09 4.32 -15.23
C ILE A 83 2.08 4.43 -16.40
N ALA A 84 3.27 4.96 -16.14
CA ALA A 84 4.30 5.06 -17.18
C ALA A 84 4.71 3.69 -17.72
N TYR A 85 4.84 2.71 -16.83
CA TYR A 85 5.19 1.35 -17.20
C TYR A 85 4.08 0.70 -18.03
N GLU A 86 2.82 0.91 -17.64
CA GLU A 86 1.65 0.42 -18.38
C GLU A 86 1.65 0.98 -19.80
N GLN A 87 1.92 2.29 -19.95
CA GLN A 87 1.97 2.93 -21.25
C GLN A 87 3.09 2.37 -22.13
N LEU A 88 4.24 2.06 -21.55
CA LEU A 88 5.34 1.44 -22.28
C LEU A 88 4.95 0.07 -22.83
N ILE A 89 4.26 -0.74 -22.03
CA ILE A 89 3.81 -2.07 -22.44
C ILE A 89 2.74 -1.96 -23.52
N GLU A 90 1.82 -1.01 -23.40
CA GLU A 90 0.77 -0.78 -24.40
C GLU A 90 1.37 -0.38 -25.75
N LYS A 91 2.42 0.46 -25.74
CA LYS A 91 3.13 0.85 -26.95
C LYS A 91 3.86 -0.32 -27.60
N SER A 92 4.24 -1.30 -26.80
CA SER A 92 4.89 -2.53 -27.27
C SER A 92 3.87 -3.62 -27.61
N ALA A 93 2.59 -3.26 -27.70
CA ALA A 93 1.46 -4.20 -27.75
C ALA A 93 1.35 -5.03 -29.02
N GLY A 94 2.25 -4.87 -29.97
CA GLY A 94 2.38 -5.83 -31.06
C GLY A 94 2.99 -7.14 -30.60
N LEU A 95 3.52 -7.21 -29.38
CA LEU A 95 4.20 -8.37 -28.82
C LEU A 95 3.39 -8.95 -27.69
N GLN A 96 2.44 -9.83 -28.02
CA GLN A 96 1.70 -10.59 -27.00
C GLN A 96 2.56 -11.77 -26.55
N THR A 97 3.60 -11.45 -25.79
CA THR A 97 4.47 -12.47 -25.21
C THR A 97 3.96 -12.79 -23.78
N GLU A 98 4.35 -13.96 -23.27
CA GLU A 98 4.06 -14.33 -21.89
C GLU A 98 4.60 -13.29 -20.91
N SER A 99 5.78 -12.74 -21.21
CA SER A 99 6.39 -11.68 -20.41
C SER A 99 5.53 -10.44 -20.33
N SER A 100 4.93 -10.02 -21.45
CA SER A 100 4.05 -8.87 -21.50
C SER A 100 2.77 -9.10 -20.70
N GLN A 101 2.19 -10.30 -20.81
CA GLN A 101 1.00 -10.67 -20.08
C GLN A 101 1.26 -10.74 -18.59
N HIS A 102 2.40 -11.29 -18.18
CA HIS A 102 2.81 -11.33 -16.78
C HIS A 102 2.99 -9.92 -16.24
N ALA A 103 3.67 -9.05 -16.99
CA ALA A 103 3.88 -7.66 -16.59
C ALA A 103 2.55 -6.93 -16.42
N LEU A 104 1.60 -7.11 -17.34
CA LEU A 104 0.27 -6.50 -17.22
C LEU A 104 -0.46 -6.99 -15.99
N HIS A 105 -0.36 -8.28 -15.68
CA HIS A 105 -0.96 -8.86 -14.49
C HIS A 105 -0.39 -8.21 -13.22
N GLU A 106 0.92 -8.05 -13.15
CA GLU A 106 1.58 -7.42 -12.00
C GLU A 106 1.24 -5.93 -11.90
N ILE A 107 1.08 -5.24 -13.05
CA ILE A 107 0.63 -3.84 -13.07
C ILE A 107 -0.76 -3.72 -12.47
N ILE A 108 -1.69 -4.60 -12.84
CA ILE A 108 -3.05 -4.59 -12.30
C ILE A 108 -3.00 -4.81 -10.79
N ARG A 109 -2.21 -5.77 -10.34
CA ARG A 109 -2.03 -6.07 -8.93
C ARG A 109 -1.49 -4.85 -8.16
N ALA A 110 -0.48 -4.18 -8.73
CA ALA A 110 0.09 -2.97 -8.13
C ALA A 110 -0.94 -1.83 -8.09
N LYS A 111 -1.69 -1.62 -9.17
CA LYS A 111 -2.71 -0.57 -9.23
C LYS A 111 -3.81 -0.81 -8.20
N ASP A 112 -4.24 -2.05 -8.03
CA ASP A 112 -5.25 -2.41 -7.03
C ASP A 112 -4.77 -2.11 -5.62
N ALA A 113 -3.52 -2.47 -5.31
CA ALA A 113 -2.94 -2.20 -3.99
C ALA A 113 -2.78 -0.70 -3.74
N ILE A 114 -2.34 0.05 -4.74
CA ILE A 114 -2.20 1.50 -4.66
C ILE A 114 -3.56 2.15 -4.42
N TRP A 115 -4.59 1.69 -5.14
CA TRP A 115 -5.94 2.20 -4.98
C TRP A 115 -6.45 1.95 -3.56
N GLU A 116 -6.26 0.74 -3.03
CA GLU A 116 -6.70 0.40 -1.68
C GLU A 116 -5.96 1.23 -0.63
N LEU A 117 -4.65 1.41 -0.78
CA LEU A 117 -3.86 2.22 0.13
C LEU A 117 -4.37 3.67 0.16
N ARG A 118 -4.66 4.24 -1.01
CA ARG A 118 -5.10 5.63 -1.13
C ARG A 118 -6.55 5.81 -0.69
N ASN A 119 -7.45 4.97 -1.19
CA ASN A 119 -8.89 5.19 -1.05
C ASN A 119 -9.51 4.47 0.13
N ASP A 120 -8.85 3.43 0.65
CA ASP A 120 -9.35 2.70 1.81
C ASP A 120 -8.51 2.99 3.05
N ARG A 121 -7.22 2.64 3.04
CA ARG A 121 -6.38 2.72 4.24
C ARG A 121 -6.17 4.15 4.70
N ILE A 122 -5.68 5.00 3.84
CA ILE A 122 -5.37 6.40 4.17
C ILE A 122 -6.65 7.20 4.40
N ARG A 123 -7.63 7.03 3.53
CA ARG A 123 -8.90 7.75 3.64
C ARG A 123 -9.60 7.41 4.96
N THR A 124 -9.64 6.13 5.34
CA THR A 124 -10.24 5.70 6.59
C THR A 124 -9.50 6.30 7.79
N ALA A 125 -8.17 6.30 7.76
CA ALA A 125 -7.36 6.89 8.82
C ALA A 125 -7.65 8.38 8.98
N LYS A 126 -7.74 9.12 7.87
CA LYS A 126 -8.07 10.54 7.91
C LYS A 126 -9.47 10.81 8.46
N LEU A 127 -10.44 9.97 8.11
CA LEU A 127 -11.80 10.09 8.64
C LEU A 127 -11.86 9.83 10.15
N VAL A 128 -11.13 8.81 10.62
CA VAL A 128 -11.05 8.49 12.05
C VAL A 128 -10.42 9.65 12.81
N ASP A 129 -9.33 10.20 12.30
CA ASP A 129 -8.66 11.34 12.92
C ASP A 129 -9.57 12.57 12.97
N ALA A 130 -10.30 12.84 11.90
CA ALA A 130 -11.25 13.96 11.85
C ALA A 130 -12.36 13.80 12.88
N LEU A 131 -12.90 12.59 13.04
CA LEU A 131 -13.95 12.30 14.02
C LEU A 131 -13.40 12.40 15.45
N ALA A 132 -12.19 11.91 15.70
CA ALA A 132 -11.56 12.00 17.00
C ALA A 132 -11.28 13.47 17.38
N GLY A 133 -10.90 14.29 16.40
CA GLY A 133 -10.65 15.70 16.63
C GLY A 133 -11.90 16.52 16.94
N GLN A 134 -13.08 16.02 16.60
CA GLN A 134 -14.35 16.69 16.89
C GLN A 134 -14.94 16.28 18.22
N GLY A 135 -14.44 15.21 18.77
CA GLY A 135 -14.92 14.69 20.06
C GLY A 135 -14.34 15.44 21.22
#